data_48cc9837a43ef5befdfc3eb88627f396
#
_entry.id   48cc9837a43ef5befdfc3eb88627f396
#
_cell.length_a   1.000
_cell.length_b   1.000
_cell.length_c   1.000
_cell.angle_alpha   90.00
_cell.angle_beta   90.00
_cell.angle_gamma   90.00
#
_symmetry.space_group_name_H-M   'P 1'
#
loop_
_entity.id
_entity.type
_entity.pdbx_description
1 polymer ?
#
loop_
_entity_poly.entity_id
_entity_poly.type
_entity_poly.pdbx_seq_one_letter_code
_entity_poly.pdbx_strand_id
1 'polypeptide(L)'
;MGRNTELRILLADHDTRVRSALQTLLAQEMDRLVIRECTDIACLAAEIKTYKPELVLLDWELPGRPAAALLFAFHGLGSKPKVIVLSARPEAEKAAMAAGADVFVCKGEPPEQLLIRFRELVQGLGSNGRDSTE
;
A
#
# COMPACT_ATOMS: atom_id res chain seq x y z
N MET A 1 1.32 24.49 -0.28
CA MET A 1 0.42 23.93 -1.27
C MET A 1 0.47 22.43 -1.27
N GLY A 2 -0.62 21.78 -1.06
CA GLY A 2 -0.64 20.32 -1.07
C GLY A 2 -0.73 19.76 -2.47
N ARG A 3 -0.98 18.47 -2.55
CA ARG A 3 -1.23 17.83 -3.83
C ARG A 3 -2.55 18.34 -4.41
N ASN A 4 -2.55 18.65 -5.69
CA ASN A 4 -3.78 18.98 -6.39
C ASN A 4 -4.40 17.76 -7.04
N THR A 5 -3.61 16.71 -7.24
CA THR A 5 -4.08 15.50 -7.87
C THR A 5 -4.52 14.49 -6.82
N GLU A 6 -5.36 13.58 -7.24
CA GLU A 6 -5.82 12.51 -6.38
C GLU A 6 -4.68 11.54 -6.09
N LEU A 7 -4.70 10.95 -4.90
CA LEU A 7 -3.75 9.92 -4.51
C LEU A 7 -4.32 8.56 -4.95
N ARG A 8 -3.56 7.83 -5.75
CA ARG A 8 -3.99 6.53 -6.24
C ARG A 8 -3.52 5.44 -5.28
N ILE A 9 -4.47 4.71 -4.75
CA ILE A 9 -4.23 3.65 -3.77
C ILE A 9 -4.76 2.33 -4.31
N LEU A 10 -4.02 1.26 -4.06
CA LEU A 10 -4.45 -0.09 -4.40
C LEU A 10 -4.55 -0.91 -3.12
N LEU A 11 -5.73 -1.46 -2.86
CA LEU A 11 -5.96 -2.35 -1.72
C LEU A 11 -5.93 -3.78 -2.22
N ALA A 12 -4.93 -4.53 -1.82
CA ALA A 12 -4.76 -5.92 -2.25
C ALA A 12 -4.96 -6.84 -1.06
N ASP A 13 -6.17 -7.35 -0.90
CA ASP A 13 -6.54 -8.23 0.20
C ASP A 13 -7.69 -9.10 -0.28
N HIS A 14 -7.65 -10.38 0.07
CA HIS A 14 -8.69 -11.29 -0.39
C HIS A 14 -9.99 -11.17 0.39
N ASP A 15 -9.98 -10.55 1.55
CA ASP A 15 -11.15 -10.45 2.43
C ASP A 15 -11.91 -9.15 2.16
N THR A 16 -13.15 -9.28 1.69
CA THR A 16 -13.99 -8.12 1.39
C THR A 16 -14.19 -7.22 2.60
N ARG A 17 -14.32 -7.81 3.80
CA ARG A 17 -14.54 -7.03 5.00
C ARG A 17 -13.34 -6.18 5.35
N VAL A 18 -12.15 -6.73 5.14
CA VAL A 18 -10.92 -5.98 5.36
C VAL A 18 -10.83 -4.81 4.40
N ARG A 19 -11.11 -5.07 3.11
CA ARG A 19 -11.06 -3.99 2.11
C ARG A 19 -12.06 -2.88 2.43
N SER A 20 -13.28 -3.25 2.83
CA SER A 20 -14.29 -2.25 3.20
C SER A 20 -13.85 -1.42 4.40
N ALA A 21 -13.30 -2.07 5.42
CA ALA A 21 -12.84 -1.35 6.60
C ALA A 21 -11.71 -0.40 6.26
N LEU A 22 -10.78 -0.84 5.41
CA LEU A 22 -9.66 0.01 5.00
C LEU A 22 -10.14 1.22 4.21
N GLN A 23 -11.10 1.02 3.31
CA GLN A 23 -11.63 2.15 2.56
C GLN A 23 -12.27 3.18 3.48
N THR A 24 -13.04 2.73 4.46
CA THR A 24 -13.67 3.63 5.41
C THR A 24 -12.63 4.40 6.21
N LEU A 25 -11.59 3.72 6.69
CA LEU A 25 -10.54 4.37 7.46
C LEU A 25 -9.80 5.41 6.63
N LEU A 26 -9.40 5.05 5.42
CA LEU A 26 -8.62 5.95 4.58
C LEU A 26 -9.42 7.15 4.13
N ALA A 27 -10.71 6.97 3.88
CA ALA A 27 -11.57 8.06 3.46
C ALA A 27 -11.68 9.14 4.54
N GLN A 28 -11.49 8.78 5.80
CA GLN A 28 -11.50 9.75 6.89
C GLN A 28 -10.26 10.61 6.94
N GLU A 29 -9.18 10.15 6.29
CA GLU A 29 -7.89 10.83 6.37
C GLU A 29 -7.69 11.85 5.26
N MET A 30 -8.25 11.61 4.10
CA MET A 30 -8.04 12.46 2.95
C MET A 30 -9.28 12.49 2.07
N ASP A 31 -9.52 13.64 1.45
CA ASP A 31 -10.67 13.81 0.57
C ASP A 31 -10.40 13.29 -0.84
N ARG A 32 -9.15 13.32 -1.27
CA ARG A 32 -8.84 13.05 -2.67
C ARG A 32 -8.11 11.72 -2.82
N LEU A 33 -8.87 10.66 -2.65
CA LEU A 33 -8.36 9.31 -2.83
C LEU A 33 -9.06 8.65 -4.00
N VAL A 34 -8.29 7.93 -4.81
CA VAL A 34 -8.84 7.01 -5.79
C VAL A 34 -8.36 5.63 -5.37
N ILE A 35 -9.31 4.76 -5.03
CA ILE A 35 -8.98 3.45 -4.47
C ILE A 35 -9.47 2.37 -5.41
N ARG A 36 -8.58 1.45 -5.78
CA ARG A 36 -8.95 0.25 -6.53
C ARG A 36 -8.60 -0.96 -5.67
N GLU A 37 -9.20 -2.09 -5.98
CA GLU A 37 -9.07 -3.29 -5.16
C GLU A 37 -8.61 -4.48 -5.99
N CYS A 38 -7.82 -5.34 -5.34
CA CYS A 38 -7.39 -6.60 -5.90
C CYS A 38 -7.57 -7.69 -4.86
N THR A 39 -7.86 -8.91 -5.33
CA THR A 39 -8.07 -10.04 -4.44
C THR A 39 -7.00 -11.12 -4.60
N ASP A 40 -6.08 -10.95 -5.54
CA ASP A 40 -5.00 -11.92 -5.74
C ASP A 40 -3.79 -11.23 -6.37
N ILE A 41 -2.68 -11.97 -6.42
CA ILE A 41 -1.41 -11.44 -6.91
C ILE A 41 -1.47 -11.10 -8.40
N ALA A 42 -2.18 -11.89 -9.19
CA ALA A 42 -2.27 -11.63 -10.64
C ALA A 42 -2.91 -10.27 -10.92
N CYS A 43 -3.99 -9.97 -10.20
CA CYS A 43 -4.65 -8.68 -10.32
C CYS A 43 -3.72 -7.55 -9.90
N LEU A 44 -3.02 -7.75 -8.78
CA LEU A 44 -2.09 -6.74 -8.26
C LEU A 44 -1.00 -6.45 -9.29
N ALA A 45 -0.41 -7.48 -9.87
CA ALA A 45 0.64 -7.30 -10.86
C ALA A 45 0.15 -6.50 -12.07
N ALA A 46 -1.08 -6.78 -12.52
CA ALA A 46 -1.65 -6.06 -13.65
C ALA A 46 -1.92 -4.59 -13.30
N GLU A 47 -2.47 -4.34 -12.11
CA GLU A 47 -2.81 -2.98 -11.70
C GLU A 47 -1.57 -2.11 -11.49
N ILE A 48 -0.48 -2.69 -11.03
CA ILE A 48 0.76 -1.94 -10.88
C ILE A 48 1.15 -1.31 -12.22
N LYS A 49 0.96 -2.02 -13.30
CA LYS A 49 1.36 -1.55 -14.64
C LYS A 49 0.38 -0.54 -15.22
N THR A 50 -0.92 -0.74 -15.01
CA THR A 50 -1.93 0.07 -15.68
C THR A 50 -2.44 1.21 -14.84
N TYR A 51 -2.74 0.94 -13.57
CA TYR A 51 -3.26 1.96 -12.66
C TYR A 51 -2.12 2.82 -12.09
N LYS A 52 -0.96 2.23 -11.92
CA LYS A 52 0.24 2.89 -11.38
C LYS A 52 -0.07 3.53 -10.03
N PRO A 53 -0.44 2.72 -9.03
CA PRO A 53 -0.76 3.27 -7.71
C PRO A 53 0.47 3.91 -7.09
N GLU A 54 0.23 4.92 -6.27
CA GLU A 54 1.30 5.55 -5.51
C GLU A 54 1.51 4.86 -4.18
N LEU A 55 0.47 4.19 -3.68
CA LEU A 55 0.54 3.46 -2.42
C LEU A 55 -0.23 2.15 -2.56
N VAL A 56 0.37 1.07 -2.09
CA VAL A 56 -0.26 -0.25 -2.07
C VAL A 56 -0.38 -0.71 -0.63
N LEU A 57 -1.59 -1.11 -0.22
CA LEU A 57 -1.78 -1.83 1.03
C LEU A 57 -1.90 -3.29 0.65
N LEU A 58 -0.92 -4.09 1.07
CA LEU A 58 -0.73 -5.44 0.58
C LEU A 58 -0.89 -6.46 1.69
N ASP A 59 -1.89 -7.31 1.56
CA ASP A 59 -2.05 -8.48 2.42
C ASP A 59 -0.90 -9.46 2.13
N TRP A 60 -0.09 -9.74 3.16
CA TRP A 60 1.06 -10.62 2.98
C TRP A 60 0.64 -12.03 2.55
N GLU A 61 -0.58 -12.43 2.91
CA GLU A 61 -1.13 -13.74 2.56
C GLU A 61 -2.04 -13.70 1.31
N LEU A 62 -1.87 -12.69 0.47
CA LEU A 62 -2.67 -12.57 -0.75
C LEU A 62 -2.49 -13.81 -1.63
N PRO A 63 -3.58 -14.42 -2.11
CA PRO A 63 -3.47 -15.65 -2.91
C PRO A 63 -2.73 -15.45 -4.23
N GLY A 64 -2.03 -16.47 -4.64
CA GLY A 64 -1.24 -16.48 -5.87
C GLY A 64 0.20 -16.76 -5.55
N ARG A 65 1.13 -16.16 -6.32
CA ARG A 65 2.55 -16.31 -6.03
C ARG A 65 2.88 -15.59 -4.74
N PRO A 66 3.99 -15.97 -4.07
CA PRO A 66 4.35 -15.27 -2.84
C PRO A 66 4.47 -13.76 -3.06
N ALA A 67 3.92 -13.01 -2.12
CA ALA A 67 3.97 -11.55 -2.21
C ALA A 67 5.41 -11.04 -2.26
N ALA A 68 6.34 -11.75 -1.62
CA ALA A 68 7.74 -11.35 -1.64
C ALA A 68 8.30 -11.24 -3.06
N ALA A 69 7.93 -12.17 -3.93
CA ALA A 69 8.43 -12.14 -5.31
C ALA A 69 7.96 -10.89 -6.04
N LEU A 70 6.71 -10.49 -5.79
CA LEU A 70 6.18 -9.28 -6.43
C LEU A 70 6.86 -8.02 -5.89
N LEU A 71 7.11 -7.98 -4.58
CA LEU A 71 7.80 -6.83 -4.00
C LEU A 71 9.20 -6.67 -4.58
N PHE A 72 9.92 -7.77 -4.75
CA PHE A 72 11.23 -7.70 -5.41
C PHE A 72 11.12 -7.15 -6.81
N ALA A 73 10.06 -7.52 -7.53
CA ALA A 73 9.88 -7.04 -8.89
C ALA A 73 9.66 -5.53 -8.95
N PHE A 74 9.13 -4.93 -7.87
CA PHE A 74 8.93 -3.49 -7.82
C PHE A 74 10.24 -2.71 -7.92
N HIS A 75 11.35 -3.30 -7.51
CA HIS A 75 12.64 -2.61 -7.56
C HIS A 75 13.05 -2.25 -8.99
N GLY A 76 12.53 -2.97 -9.98
CA GLY A 76 12.85 -2.68 -11.37
C GLY A 76 11.94 -1.65 -12.01
N LEU A 77 10.98 -1.11 -11.27
CA LEU A 77 10.06 -0.15 -11.83
C LEU A 77 10.64 1.25 -11.78
N GLY A 78 10.36 2.02 -12.83
CA GLY A 78 10.78 3.41 -12.85
C GLY A 78 10.08 4.25 -11.80
N SER A 79 8.82 3.92 -11.52
CA SER A 79 8.03 4.61 -10.52
C SER A 79 7.52 3.57 -9.53
N LYS A 80 8.25 3.39 -8.45
CA LYS A 80 7.95 2.38 -7.46
C LYS A 80 6.91 2.88 -6.46
N PRO A 81 5.82 2.12 -6.25
CA PRO A 81 4.85 2.52 -5.23
C PRO A 81 5.40 2.33 -3.83
N LYS A 82 4.88 3.09 -2.88
CA LYS A 82 5.11 2.80 -1.47
C LYS A 82 4.22 1.64 -1.09
N VAL A 83 4.71 0.79 -0.18
CA VAL A 83 3.98 -0.43 0.18
C VAL A 83 3.87 -0.55 1.69
N ILE A 84 2.62 -0.65 2.17
CA ILE A 84 2.33 -1.05 3.54
C ILE A 84 1.89 -2.50 3.47
N VAL A 85 2.64 -3.38 4.12
CA VAL A 85 2.26 -4.78 4.20
C VAL A 85 1.43 -5.01 5.46
N LEU A 86 0.33 -5.73 5.30
CA LEU A 86 -0.56 -6.08 6.39
C LEU A 86 -0.57 -7.59 6.55
N SER A 87 -0.51 -8.07 7.78
CA SER A 87 -0.58 -9.50 8.06
C SER A 87 -1.12 -9.73 9.46
N ALA A 88 -1.88 -10.82 9.63
CA ALA A 88 -2.31 -11.24 10.96
C ALA A 88 -1.18 -11.90 11.73
N ARG A 89 -0.06 -12.19 11.09
CA ARG A 89 1.08 -12.88 11.70
C ARG A 89 2.22 -11.89 11.95
N PRO A 90 2.46 -11.53 13.21
CA PRO A 90 3.55 -10.58 13.51
C PRO A 90 4.92 -11.06 13.03
N GLU A 91 5.12 -12.36 12.99
CA GLU A 91 6.40 -12.93 12.57
C GLU A 91 6.68 -12.72 11.09
N ALA A 92 5.69 -12.29 10.30
CA ALA A 92 5.89 -12.00 8.90
C ALA A 92 6.65 -10.70 8.66
N GLU A 93 6.80 -9.86 9.68
CA GLU A 93 7.40 -8.54 9.52
C GLU A 93 8.81 -8.61 8.93
N LYS A 94 9.63 -9.50 9.45
CA LYS A 94 11.02 -9.58 9.00
C LYS A 94 11.10 -9.91 7.52
N ALA A 95 10.31 -10.88 7.08
CA ALA A 95 10.32 -11.28 5.67
C ALA A 95 9.76 -10.17 4.78
N ALA A 96 8.72 -9.50 5.23
CA ALA A 96 8.11 -8.43 4.45
C ALA A 96 9.08 -7.26 4.27
N MET A 97 9.75 -6.85 5.33
CA MET A 97 10.69 -5.75 5.25
C MET A 97 11.90 -6.13 4.39
N ALA A 98 12.37 -7.38 4.52
CA ALA A 98 13.49 -7.85 3.69
C ALA A 98 13.12 -7.88 2.21
N ALA A 99 11.86 -8.11 1.88
CA ALA A 99 11.39 -8.13 0.50
C ALA A 99 11.22 -6.73 -0.09
N GLY A 100 11.23 -5.69 0.76
CA GLY A 100 11.15 -4.33 0.25
C GLY A 100 9.93 -3.54 0.67
N ALA A 101 9.15 -4.02 1.65
CA ALA A 101 8.05 -3.24 2.18
C ALA A 101 8.57 -1.98 2.85
N ASP A 102 7.82 -0.89 2.72
CA ASP A 102 8.18 0.35 3.40
C ASP A 102 7.73 0.34 4.86
N VAL A 103 6.60 -0.30 5.13
CA VAL A 103 6.00 -0.37 6.46
C VAL A 103 5.33 -1.72 6.62
N PHE A 104 5.34 -2.25 7.84
CA PHE A 104 4.58 -3.44 8.19
C PHE A 104 3.61 -3.10 9.31
N VAL A 105 2.36 -3.52 9.17
CA VAL A 105 1.34 -3.34 10.21
C VAL A 105 0.66 -4.68 10.46
N CYS A 106 0.56 -5.06 11.72
CA CYS A 106 -0.13 -6.29 12.09
C CYS A 106 -1.65 -6.03 12.10
N LYS A 107 -2.41 -6.91 11.47
CA LYS A 107 -3.86 -6.75 11.38
C LYS A 107 -4.57 -6.77 12.74
N GLY A 108 -3.93 -7.37 13.74
CA GLY A 108 -4.50 -7.40 15.09
C GLY A 108 -4.31 -6.13 15.88
N GLU A 109 -3.54 -5.17 15.38
CA GLU A 109 -3.29 -3.92 16.08
C GLU A 109 -4.46 -2.95 15.88
N PRO A 110 -4.58 -1.95 16.78
CA PRO A 110 -5.62 -0.94 16.60
C PRO A 110 -5.49 -0.19 15.28
N PRO A 111 -6.60 0.24 14.68
CA PRO A 111 -6.55 0.94 13.39
C PRO A 111 -5.68 2.19 13.39
N GLU A 112 -5.49 2.80 14.57
CA GLU A 112 -4.67 4.00 14.66
C GLU A 112 -3.23 3.78 14.19
N GLN A 113 -2.72 2.57 14.38
CA GLN A 113 -1.36 2.28 13.94
C GLN A 113 -1.24 2.40 12.43
N LEU A 114 -2.20 1.84 11.71
CA LEU A 114 -2.20 1.94 10.26
C LEU A 114 -2.31 3.39 9.82
N LEU A 115 -3.20 4.15 10.44
CA LEU A 115 -3.41 5.54 10.04
C LEU A 115 -2.16 6.39 10.26
N ILE A 116 -1.44 6.17 11.36
CA ILE A 116 -0.20 6.89 11.62
C ILE A 116 0.81 6.61 10.51
N ARG A 117 0.99 5.34 10.17
CA ARG A 117 1.97 4.97 9.13
C ARG A 117 1.53 5.47 7.76
N PHE A 118 0.24 5.40 7.50
CA PHE A 118 -0.31 5.93 6.25
C PHE A 118 -0.01 7.42 6.11
N ARG A 119 -0.26 8.19 7.17
CA ARG A 119 0.01 9.63 7.14
C ARG A 119 1.48 9.92 6.87
N GLU A 120 2.36 9.18 7.52
CA GLU A 120 3.80 9.37 7.33
C GLU A 120 4.21 9.14 5.89
N LEU A 121 3.69 8.07 5.28
CA LEU A 121 4.03 7.77 3.90
C LEU A 121 3.47 8.80 2.93
N VAL A 122 2.24 9.25 3.16
CA VAL A 122 1.63 10.25 2.27
C VAL A 122 2.36 11.57 2.36
N GLN A 123 2.78 11.97 3.55
CA GLN A 123 3.58 13.19 3.71
C GLN A 123 4.90 13.07 2.98
N GLY A 124 5.52 11.90 3.04
CA GLY A 124 6.76 11.65 2.30
C GLY A 124 6.57 11.77 0.80
N LEU A 125 5.45 11.29 0.28
CA LEU A 125 5.16 11.40 -1.14
C LEU A 125 5.01 12.86 -1.54
N GLY A 126 4.29 13.64 -0.74
CA GLY A 126 4.11 15.05 -1.01
C GLY A 126 5.41 15.81 -0.95
N SER A 127 6.23 15.54 0.06
CA SER A 127 7.54 16.17 0.20
C SER A 127 8.45 15.81 -0.96
N ASN A 128 8.49 14.52 -1.30
CA ASN A 128 9.34 14.06 -2.40
C ASN A 128 8.96 14.71 -3.72
N GLY A 129 7.64 14.82 -3.96
CA GLY A 129 7.19 15.49 -5.16
C GLY A 129 7.61 16.94 -5.21
N ARG A 130 7.56 17.60 -4.08
CA ARG A 130 7.94 18.98 -3.99
C ARG A 130 9.44 19.16 -4.18
N ASP A 131 10.21 18.32 -3.52
CA ASP A 131 11.67 18.39 -3.59
C ASP A 131 12.17 18.16 -4.99
N SER A 132 11.56 17.27 -5.71
CA SER A 132 12.02 16.94 -7.04
C SER A 132 11.77 18.07 -8.03
N THR A 133 10.94 19.03 -7.70
CA THR A 133 10.69 20.16 -8.58
C THR A 133 11.65 21.30 -8.34
N GLU A 134 12.42 21.20 -7.32
CA GLU A 134 13.39 22.25 -7.02
C GLU A 134 14.72 21.97 -7.67
#